data_95bccea7d4e23c4e7d182c52e380edf5
#
_entry.id   95bccea7d4e23c4e7d182c52e380edf5
#
_cell.length_a   1.000
_cell.length_b   1.000
_cell.length_c   1.000
_cell.angle_alpha   90.00
_cell.angle_beta   90.00
_cell.angle_gamma   90.00
#
_symmetry.space_group_name_H-M   'P 1'
#
loop_
_entity.id
_entity.type
_entity.pdbx_description
1 polymer ?
#
loop_
_entity_poly.entity_id
_entity_poly.type
_entity_poly.pdbx_seq_one_letter_code
_entity_poly.pdbx_strand_id
1 'polypeptide(L)'
;MTQKTNLNISPYYDDFDKDDQFYKVLFKPGFPVQARELTTLQSILQNQLESFGTHMFKDGSMVIPGNIAYDPDYYSIKIEREFLGVPVSLYLDELKGKKLTSNVTGVSVVIDDYLYPEDNSQIDTLTIFVKYLNSGPDNVDATMNDGESLITDEAFVYGNTPVSAGESVLKLIDDEACFVGSSVSLAAGVYFIRGTFVEVAADKIVLNPYDNDPSYSCLLYTSDAADE
;
A
#
# COMPACT_ATOMS: atom_id res chain seq x y z
N MET A 1 0.55 -15.15 -19.65
CA MET A 1 -0.23 -15.09 -20.91
C MET A 1 -1.33 -14.08 -20.65
N THR A 2 -1.32 -12.97 -21.38
CA THR A 2 -2.48 -12.08 -21.44
C THR A 2 -3.68 -12.92 -21.87
N GLN A 3 -4.81 -12.75 -21.19
CA GLN A 3 -6.04 -13.43 -21.54
C GLN A 3 -6.40 -13.02 -22.98
N LYS A 4 -6.33 -13.95 -23.92
CA LYS A 4 -6.63 -13.66 -25.32
C LYS A 4 -8.15 -13.56 -25.47
N THR A 5 -8.67 -12.36 -25.40
CA THR A 5 -10.05 -12.08 -25.80
C THR A 5 -10.12 -12.24 -27.32
N ASN A 6 -10.97 -13.13 -27.78
CA ASN A 6 -11.20 -13.27 -29.23
C ASN A 6 -12.05 -12.09 -29.71
N LEU A 7 -11.41 -11.11 -30.33
CA LEU A 7 -12.06 -9.92 -30.89
C LEU A 7 -12.47 -10.12 -32.37
N ASN A 8 -12.22 -11.29 -32.97
CA ASN A 8 -12.69 -11.60 -34.33
C ASN A 8 -14.18 -12.03 -34.36
N ILE A 9 -14.98 -11.25 -33.66
CA ILE A 9 -16.44 -11.41 -33.55
C ILE A 9 -17.12 -10.05 -33.73
N SER A 10 -18.42 -10.06 -34.04
CA SER A 10 -19.21 -8.82 -34.08
C SER A 10 -19.18 -8.11 -32.71
N PRO A 11 -19.01 -6.79 -32.61
CA PRO A 11 -18.90 -5.82 -33.71
C PRO A 11 -17.48 -5.49 -34.19
N TYR A 12 -16.45 -6.09 -33.59
CA TYR A 12 -15.06 -5.65 -33.75
C TYR A 12 -14.37 -6.24 -34.97
N TYR A 13 -14.60 -7.53 -35.29
CA TYR A 13 -14.03 -8.25 -36.44
C TYR A 13 -12.50 -8.03 -36.58
N ASP A 14 -11.74 -8.19 -35.50
CA ASP A 14 -10.29 -8.13 -35.53
C ASP A 14 -9.69 -9.36 -36.22
N ASP A 15 -9.10 -9.19 -37.37
CA ASP A 15 -8.50 -10.26 -38.15
C ASP A 15 -7.03 -10.51 -37.78
N PHE A 16 -6.55 -9.90 -36.68
CA PHE A 16 -5.16 -10.06 -36.29
C PHE A 16 -4.85 -11.49 -35.81
N ASP A 17 -3.91 -12.14 -36.52
CA ASP A 17 -3.26 -13.35 -36.06
C ASP A 17 -1.77 -13.14 -36.01
N LYS A 18 -1.15 -13.57 -34.89
CA LYS A 18 0.29 -13.46 -34.68
C LYS A 18 1.09 -14.30 -35.68
N ASP A 19 0.53 -15.45 -36.09
CA ASP A 19 1.20 -16.40 -36.98
C ASP A 19 1.25 -15.87 -38.43
N ASP A 20 0.35 -14.97 -38.82
CA ASP A 20 0.37 -14.30 -40.11
C ASP A 20 1.49 -13.26 -40.27
N GLN A 21 2.14 -12.88 -39.16
CA GLN A 21 3.27 -11.93 -39.10
C GLN A 21 3.01 -10.57 -39.77
N PHE A 22 1.78 -10.08 -39.73
CA PHE A 22 1.45 -8.78 -40.27
C PHE A 22 2.22 -7.69 -39.52
N TYR A 23 2.89 -6.83 -40.33
CA TYR A 23 3.70 -5.74 -39.81
C TYR A 23 2.94 -4.40 -39.74
N LYS A 24 2.08 -4.12 -40.72
CA LYS A 24 1.28 -2.90 -40.79
C LYS A 24 0.06 -3.07 -41.67
N VAL A 25 -0.98 -2.27 -41.45
CA VAL A 25 -2.14 -2.11 -42.29
C VAL A 25 -1.90 -0.95 -43.25
N LEU A 26 -2.18 -1.15 -44.56
CA LEU A 26 -2.06 -0.11 -45.58
C LEU A 26 -3.46 0.34 -46.00
N PHE A 27 -3.74 1.64 -45.79
CA PHE A 27 -4.98 2.25 -46.24
C PHE A 27 -4.88 2.71 -47.68
N LYS A 28 -5.86 2.32 -48.51
CA LYS A 28 -5.90 2.72 -49.90
C LYS A 28 -6.63 4.07 -50.03
N PRO A 29 -5.99 5.10 -50.63
CA PRO A 29 -6.64 6.38 -50.85
C PRO A 29 -7.94 6.26 -51.66
N GLY A 30 -8.98 7.00 -51.26
CA GLY A 30 -10.28 6.99 -51.94
C GLY A 30 -11.23 5.88 -51.51
N PHE A 31 -10.85 5.04 -50.58
CA PHE A 31 -11.74 4.01 -50.00
C PHE A 31 -12.05 4.33 -48.54
N PRO A 32 -13.27 4.07 -48.05
CA PRO A 32 -13.61 4.26 -46.65
C PRO A 32 -12.82 3.28 -45.78
N VAL A 33 -12.30 3.76 -44.63
CA VAL A 33 -11.65 2.92 -43.62
C VAL A 33 -12.71 2.18 -42.83
N GLN A 34 -12.54 0.88 -42.70
CA GLN A 34 -13.43 0.01 -41.90
C GLN A 34 -12.94 -0.10 -40.45
N ALA A 35 -13.86 -0.34 -39.51
CA ALA A 35 -13.52 -0.54 -38.10
C ALA A 35 -12.53 -1.69 -37.92
N ARG A 36 -12.65 -2.80 -38.66
CA ARG A 36 -11.73 -3.94 -38.63
C ARG A 36 -10.27 -3.54 -38.92
N GLU A 37 -10.04 -2.63 -39.88
CA GLU A 37 -8.70 -2.19 -40.24
C GLU A 37 -8.03 -1.39 -39.12
N LEU A 38 -8.84 -0.60 -38.39
CA LEU A 38 -8.36 0.15 -37.23
C LEU A 38 -8.07 -0.78 -36.04
N THR A 39 -8.96 -1.76 -35.80
CA THR A 39 -8.77 -2.74 -34.72
C THR A 39 -7.54 -3.62 -34.99
N THR A 40 -7.40 -4.13 -36.23
CA THR A 40 -6.21 -4.91 -36.63
C THR A 40 -4.91 -4.08 -36.49
N LEU A 41 -4.94 -2.79 -36.87
CA LEU A 41 -3.77 -1.89 -36.66
C LEU A 41 -3.40 -1.78 -35.18
N GLN A 42 -4.39 -1.61 -34.30
CA GLN A 42 -4.17 -1.59 -32.85
C GLN A 42 -3.55 -2.89 -32.35
N SER A 43 -4.10 -4.03 -32.74
CA SER A 43 -3.61 -5.36 -32.31
C SER A 43 -2.17 -5.62 -32.80
N ILE A 44 -1.83 -5.19 -34.02
CA ILE A 44 -0.46 -5.27 -34.53
C ILE A 44 0.48 -4.44 -33.66
N LEU A 45 0.12 -3.19 -33.34
CA LEU A 45 0.96 -2.31 -32.52
C LEU A 45 1.13 -2.85 -31.09
N GLN A 46 0.05 -3.34 -30.48
CA GLN A 46 0.11 -3.96 -29.16
C GLN A 46 1.01 -5.20 -29.15
N ASN A 47 0.89 -6.08 -30.17
CA ASN A 47 1.76 -7.24 -30.28
C ASN A 47 3.24 -6.88 -30.49
N GLN A 48 3.52 -5.83 -31.25
CA GLN A 48 4.89 -5.35 -31.43
C GLN A 48 5.48 -4.80 -30.12
N LEU A 49 4.69 -4.03 -29.35
CA LEU A 49 5.08 -3.50 -28.06
C LEU A 49 5.30 -4.62 -27.02
N GLU A 50 4.37 -5.59 -26.95
CA GLU A 50 4.48 -6.78 -26.11
C GLU A 50 5.74 -7.59 -26.45
N SER A 51 5.97 -7.82 -27.74
CA SER A 51 7.15 -8.55 -28.21
C SER A 51 8.44 -7.81 -27.86
N PHE A 52 8.49 -6.50 -28.06
CA PHE A 52 9.64 -5.69 -27.66
C PHE A 52 9.89 -5.79 -26.16
N GLY A 53 8.85 -5.60 -25.34
CA GLY A 53 8.95 -5.70 -23.89
C GLY A 53 9.43 -7.07 -23.41
N THR A 54 8.86 -8.15 -23.97
CA THR A 54 9.21 -9.54 -23.60
C THR A 54 10.66 -9.91 -23.97
N HIS A 55 11.23 -9.30 -25.02
CA HIS A 55 12.63 -9.52 -25.39
C HIS A 55 13.62 -8.67 -24.57
N MET A 56 13.16 -7.53 -24.02
CA MET A 56 13.99 -6.62 -23.23
C MET A 56 13.92 -6.91 -21.72
N PHE A 57 12.76 -7.33 -21.24
CA PHE A 57 12.48 -7.50 -19.81
C PHE A 57 12.00 -8.92 -19.52
N LYS A 58 12.47 -9.46 -18.41
CA LYS A 58 11.92 -10.71 -17.87
C LYS A 58 10.59 -10.41 -17.18
N ASP A 59 9.63 -11.33 -17.30
CA ASP A 59 8.34 -11.21 -16.61
C ASP A 59 8.54 -11.06 -15.09
N GLY A 60 7.90 -10.05 -14.49
CA GLY A 60 8.08 -9.65 -13.10
C GLY A 60 9.30 -8.76 -12.82
N SER A 61 10.07 -8.34 -13.85
CA SER A 61 11.20 -7.45 -13.62
C SER A 61 10.76 -6.01 -13.27
N MET A 62 11.47 -5.39 -12.34
CA MET A 62 11.33 -3.98 -12.00
C MET A 62 11.98 -3.13 -13.08
N VAL A 63 11.19 -2.32 -13.77
CA VAL A 63 11.67 -1.37 -14.80
C VAL A 63 12.04 -0.04 -14.16
N ILE A 64 11.16 0.46 -13.29
CA ILE A 64 11.46 1.54 -12.37
C ILE A 64 11.44 0.91 -10.98
N PRO A 65 12.57 0.95 -10.25
CA PRO A 65 12.68 0.23 -9.00
C PRO A 65 11.74 0.82 -7.94
N GLY A 66 10.78 0.01 -7.53
CA GLY A 66 10.07 0.17 -6.27
C GLY A 66 10.83 -0.65 -5.22
N ASN A 67 11.42 0.00 -4.22
CA ASN A 67 12.08 -0.71 -3.14
C ASN A 67 11.07 -1.56 -2.37
N ILE A 68 11.40 -2.83 -2.17
CA ILE A 68 10.70 -3.70 -1.24
C ILE A 68 11.52 -3.72 0.04
N ALA A 69 10.94 -3.28 1.14
CA ALA A 69 11.56 -3.34 2.45
C ALA A 69 10.74 -4.25 3.36
N TYR A 70 11.42 -5.13 4.06
CA TYR A 70 10.84 -5.99 5.08
C TYR A 70 11.34 -5.52 6.45
N ASP A 71 10.41 -5.24 7.35
CA ASP A 71 10.68 -4.87 8.73
C ASP A 71 10.14 -5.99 9.64
N PRO A 72 11.01 -6.78 10.27
CA PRO A 72 10.59 -7.88 11.14
C PRO A 72 10.05 -7.40 12.49
N ASP A 73 10.44 -6.21 12.94
CA ASP A 73 10.12 -5.65 14.25
C ASP A 73 9.23 -4.41 14.10
N TYR A 74 8.11 -4.57 13.41
CA TYR A 74 7.15 -3.49 13.22
C TYR A 74 6.22 -3.39 14.43
N TYR A 75 6.47 -2.40 15.27
CA TYR A 75 5.76 -2.22 16.54
C TYR A 75 4.38 -1.64 16.32
N SER A 76 3.39 -2.21 16.99
CA SER A 76 2.01 -1.75 17.00
C SER A 76 1.54 -1.48 18.43
N ILE A 77 0.76 -0.42 18.59
CA ILE A 77 0.21 0.01 19.88
C ILE A 77 -1.29 0.19 19.70
N LYS A 78 -2.07 -0.50 20.52
CA LYS A 78 -3.51 -0.31 20.61
C LYS A 78 -3.82 0.90 21.48
N ILE A 79 -4.68 1.78 20.98
CA ILE A 79 -5.06 3.01 21.65
C ILE A 79 -6.57 3.09 21.85
N GLU A 80 -6.99 3.87 22.83
CA GLU A 80 -8.40 4.21 23.04
C GLU A 80 -8.94 5.01 21.85
N ARG A 81 -10.19 4.76 21.47
CA ARG A 81 -10.85 5.47 20.36
C ARG A 81 -11.16 6.93 20.67
N GLU A 82 -11.27 7.25 21.95
CA GLU A 82 -11.56 8.60 22.44
C GLU A 82 -10.57 8.99 23.54
N PHE A 83 -10.11 10.20 23.49
CA PHE A 83 -9.27 10.78 24.52
C PHE A 83 -9.90 12.06 25.04
N LEU A 84 -10.14 12.15 26.36
CA LEU A 84 -10.85 13.26 27.02
C LEU A 84 -12.20 13.63 26.38
N GLY A 85 -12.93 12.62 25.86
CA GLY A 85 -14.21 12.79 25.20
C GLY A 85 -14.13 13.33 23.75
N VAL A 86 -12.93 13.34 23.18
CA VAL A 86 -12.71 13.71 21.78
C VAL A 86 -12.32 12.43 21.00
N PRO A 87 -13.03 12.11 19.91
CA PRO A 87 -12.63 11.00 19.05
C PRO A 87 -11.24 11.22 18.45
N VAL A 88 -10.37 10.24 18.67
CA VAL A 88 -8.98 10.30 18.18
C VAL A 88 -8.90 10.38 16.66
N SER A 89 -9.88 9.83 15.96
CA SER A 89 -9.99 9.88 14.50
C SER A 89 -9.97 11.29 13.90
N LEU A 90 -10.31 12.32 14.67
CA LEU A 90 -10.35 13.70 14.20
C LEU A 90 -8.95 14.32 14.02
N TYR A 91 -7.95 13.78 14.68
CA TYR A 91 -6.60 14.38 14.69
C TYR A 91 -5.47 13.36 14.51
N LEU A 92 -5.78 12.08 14.33
CA LEU A 92 -4.76 11.05 14.19
C LEU A 92 -3.89 11.26 12.94
N ASP A 93 -4.47 11.77 11.86
CA ASP A 93 -3.73 12.15 10.65
C ASP A 93 -2.66 13.20 10.91
N GLU A 94 -2.95 14.17 11.78
CA GLU A 94 -2.02 15.23 12.14
C GLU A 94 -0.88 14.73 13.04
N LEU A 95 -1.07 13.58 13.68
CA LEU A 95 -0.05 12.94 14.53
C LEU A 95 0.89 12.03 13.73
N LYS A 96 0.53 11.66 12.50
CA LYS A 96 1.39 10.84 11.64
C LYS A 96 2.72 11.53 11.37
N GLY A 97 3.82 10.83 11.61
CA GLY A 97 5.18 11.36 11.49
C GLY A 97 5.64 12.22 12.66
N LYS A 98 4.79 12.50 13.66
CA LYS A 98 5.17 13.26 14.84
C LYS A 98 5.72 12.37 15.93
N LYS A 99 6.58 12.97 16.74
CA LYS A 99 7.15 12.34 17.93
C LYS A 99 6.19 12.46 19.09
N LEU A 100 5.91 11.36 19.73
CA LEU A 100 5.15 11.25 20.96
C LEU A 100 6.02 10.63 22.04
N THR A 101 5.81 11.06 23.28
CA THR A 101 6.56 10.57 24.44
C THR A 101 5.58 10.09 25.51
N SER A 102 5.84 8.93 26.11
CA SER A 102 5.03 8.43 27.22
C SER A 102 5.19 9.33 28.44
N ASN A 103 4.08 9.56 29.15
CA ASN A 103 4.04 10.35 30.35
C ASN A 103 4.62 9.61 31.59
N VAL A 104 4.76 8.29 31.53
CA VAL A 104 5.22 7.44 32.65
C VAL A 104 6.64 6.94 32.39
N THR A 105 6.85 6.19 31.31
CA THR A 105 8.16 5.61 31.02
C THR A 105 9.12 6.59 30.33
N GLY A 106 8.62 7.68 29.77
CA GLY A 106 9.42 8.62 28.97
C GLY A 106 9.95 8.04 27.66
N VAL A 107 9.45 6.86 27.28
CA VAL A 107 9.76 6.24 25.98
C VAL A 107 9.16 7.09 24.88
N SER A 108 9.94 7.34 23.83
CA SER A 108 9.52 8.15 22.70
C SER A 108 9.34 7.31 21.44
N VAL A 109 8.28 7.60 20.72
CA VAL A 109 7.94 6.94 19.45
C VAL A 109 7.60 7.96 18.37
N VAL A 110 7.69 7.54 17.12
CA VAL A 110 7.11 8.25 15.98
C VAL A 110 6.02 7.38 15.39
N ILE A 111 4.84 7.98 15.16
CA ILE A 111 3.75 7.30 14.45
C ILE A 111 4.11 7.18 12.98
N ASP A 112 4.21 5.96 12.49
CA ASP A 112 4.46 5.65 11.08
C ASP A 112 3.15 5.53 10.29
N ASP A 113 2.17 4.79 10.85
CA ASP A 113 0.86 4.56 10.26
C ASP A 113 -0.19 4.20 11.31
N TYR A 114 -1.44 4.04 10.91
CA TYR A 114 -2.51 3.59 11.78
C TYR A 114 -3.57 2.79 11.00
N LEU A 115 -4.33 1.96 11.70
CA LEU A 115 -5.45 1.20 11.16
C LEU A 115 -6.67 1.27 12.07
N TYR A 116 -7.82 1.44 11.45
CA TYR A 116 -9.12 1.30 12.13
C TYR A 116 -9.61 -0.15 12.05
N PRO A 117 -10.34 -0.64 13.07
CA PRO A 117 -10.93 -1.98 13.04
C PRO A 117 -11.93 -2.19 11.89
N GLU A 118 -12.53 -1.11 11.43
CA GLU A 118 -13.48 -1.11 10.31
C GLU A 118 -12.78 -1.43 8.96
N ASP A 119 -11.52 -1.06 8.83
CA ASP A 119 -10.73 -1.27 7.62
C ASP A 119 -10.06 -2.66 7.58
N ASN A 120 -9.93 -3.31 8.73
CA ASN A 120 -9.30 -4.62 8.80
C ASN A 120 -9.94 -5.50 9.87
N SER A 121 -10.57 -6.58 9.46
CA SER A 121 -11.27 -7.53 10.34
C SER A 121 -10.35 -8.30 11.32
N GLN A 122 -9.04 -8.20 11.16
CA GLN A 122 -8.05 -8.81 12.06
C GLN A 122 -7.68 -7.91 13.23
N ILE A 123 -8.13 -6.65 13.23
CA ILE A 123 -7.84 -5.66 14.25
C ILE A 123 -9.10 -5.41 15.06
N ASP A 124 -9.04 -5.59 16.36
CA ASP A 124 -10.16 -5.45 17.30
C ASP A 124 -10.35 -4.01 17.81
N THR A 125 -9.29 -3.20 17.79
CA THR A 125 -9.33 -1.81 18.24
C THR A 125 -8.44 -0.92 17.39
N LEU A 126 -8.56 0.41 17.56
CA LEU A 126 -7.72 1.38 16.87
C LEU A 126 -6.25 1.12 17.20
N THR A 127 -5.45 0.88 16.18
CA THR A 127 -4.05 0.51 16.31
C THR A 127 -3.18 1.49 15.56
N ILE A 128 -2.15 2.01 16.22
CA ILE A 128 -1.09 2.82 15.61
C ILE A 128 0.17 1.99 15.44
N PHE A 129 0.87 2.20 14.35
CA PHE A 129 2.18 1.61 14.09
C PHE A 129 3.26 2.62 14.38
N VAL A 130 4.25 2.22 15.15
CA VAL A 130 5.24 3.15 15.69
C VAL A 130 6.67 2.65 15.49
N LYS A 131 7.58 3.61 15.46
CA LYS A 131 9.03 3.38 15.57
C LYS A 131 9.51 3.93 16.88
N TYR A 132 10.08 3.09 17.73
CA TYR A 132 10.71 3.52 18.98
C TYR A 132 11.98 4.31 18.69
N LEU A 133 12.11 5.46 19.33
CA LEU A 133 13.28 6.33 19.19
C LEU A 133 14.27 6.15 20.33
N ASN A 134 13.78 5.85 21.54
CA ASN A 134 14.60 5.61 22.72
C ASN A 134 13.87 4.68 23.68
N SER A 135 14.58 4.23 24.71
CA SER A 135 14.09 3.34 25.78
C SER A 135 13.78 4.09 27.07
N GLY A 136 13.38 5.36 26.99
CA GLY A 136 13.15 6.21 28.14
C GLY A 136 14.44 6.85 28.69
N PRO A 137 14.31 7.77 29.65
CA PRO A 137 15.46 8.51 30.22
C PRO A 137 16.47 7.63 30.92
N ASP A 138 16.02 6.53 31.52
CA ASP A 138 16.86 5.60 32.28
C ASP A 138 17.38 4.41 31.45
N ASN A 139 17.00 4.31 30.17
CA ASN A 139 17.29 3.18 29.28
C ASN A 139 16.87 1.82 29.85
N VAL A 140 15.83 1.79 30.67
CA VAL A 140 15.32 0.56 31.31
C VAL A 140 14.14 -0.03 30.54
N ASP A 141 13.21 0.83 30.11
CA ASP A 141 12.00 0.40 29.42
C ASP A 141 12.26 0.29 27.92
N ALA A 142 12.16 -0.91 27.37
CA ALA A 142 12.32 -1.14 25.93
C ALA A 142 11.05 -0.75 25.14
N THR A 143 9.89 -0.83 25.79
CA THR A 143 8.56 -0.55 25.22
C THR A 143 7.72 0.23 26.22
N MET A 144 6.59 0.77 25.78
CA MET A 144 5.61 1.41 26.65
C MET A 144 4.81 0.35 27.42
N ASN A 145 4.26 0.74 28.57
CA ASN A 145 3.37 -0.11 29.35
C ASN A 145 1.91 0.18 29.02
N ASP A 146 1.04 -0.75 29.38
CA ASP A 146 -0.41 -0.62 29.18
C ASP A 146 -0.97 0.58 29.96
N GLY A 147 -1.99 1.23 29.41
CA GLY A 147 -2.68 2.35 30.05
C GLY A 147 -1.93 3.69 30.08
N GLU A 148 -0.71 3.77 29.53
CA GLU A 148 0.04 5.03 29.49
C GLU A 148 -0.59 6.04 28.54
N SER A 149 -0.37 7.33 28.85
CA SER A 149 -0.78 8.42 27.93
C SER A 149 0.42 8.94 27.17
N LEU A 150 0.19 9.28 25.90
CA LEU A 150 1.19 9.84 25.01
C LEU A 150 1.06 11.35 24.92
N ILE A 151 2.18 12.01 25.11
CA ILE A 151 2.34 13.47 25.06
C ILE A 151 2.93 13.83 23.71
N THR A 152 2.38 14.85 23.07
CA THR A 152 2.97 15.36 21.82
C THR A 152 4.17 16.26 22.12
N ASP A 153 5.29 16.04 21.44
CA ASP A 153 6.47 16.90 21.54
C ASP A 153 6.34 18.15 20.65
N GLU A 154 5.39 18.16 19.72
CA GLU A 154 5.16 19.25 18.78
C GLU A 154 3.71 19.74 18.82
N ALA A 155 3.54 21.05 18.69
CA ALA A 155 2.19 21.62 18.56
C ALA A 155 1.58 21.25 17.19
N PHE A 156 0.27 21.04 17.18
CA PHE A 156 -0.50 20.84 15.94
C PHE A 156 -1.90 21.45 16.07
N VAL A 157 -2.62 21.48 14.95
CA VAL A 157 -3.98 22.02 14.91
C VAL A 157 -4.85 20.98 14.21
N TYR A 158 -5.98 20.62 14.79
CA TYR A 158 -7.01 19.84 14.13
C TYR A 158 -8.31 20.64 14.03
N GLY A 159 -8.85 20.75 12.82
CA GLY A 159 -9.94 21.68 12.58
C GLY A 159 -9.56 23.12 12.97
N ASN A 160 -10.18 23.65 14.01
CA ASN A 160 -9.88 24.98 14.57
C ASN A 160 -9.29 24.92 15.99
N THR A 161 -8.96 23.73 16.49
CA THR A 161 -8.49 23.55 17.87
C THR A 161 -6.97 23.37 17.87
N PRO A 162 -6.21 24.30 18.47
CA PRO A 162 -4.78 24.14 18.65
C PRO A 162 -4.50 23.20 19.83
N VAL A 163 -3.52 22.33 19.67
CA VAL A 163 -2.95 21.49 20.72
C VAL A 163 -1.50 21.91 20.91
N SER A 164 -1.12 22.22 22.14
CA SER A 164 0.24 22.67 22.45
C SER A 164 1.19 21.50 22.61
N ALA A 165 2.47 21.74 22.38
CA ALA A 165 3.50 20.78 22.75
C ALA A 165 3.47 20.52 24.27
N GLY A 166 3.63 19.27 24.66
CA GLY A 166 3.57 18.86 26.06
C GLY A 166 2.17 18.44 26.54
N GLU A 167 1.16 18.49 25.69
CA GLU A 167 -0.18 18.00 26.03
C GLU A 167 -0.32 16.51 25.71
N SER A 168 -1.04 15.79 26.59
CA SER A 168 -1.42 14.39 26.33
C SER A 168 -2.48 14.33 25.24
N VAL A 169 -2.28 13.47 24.27
CA VAL A 169 -3.13 13.39 23.06
C VAL A 169 -3.71 12.01 22.81
N LEU A 170 -3.09 10.97 23.31
CA LEU A 170 -3.53 9.59 23.15
C LEU A 170 -3.39 8.84 24.48
N LYS A 171 -4.17 7.80 24.65
CA LYS A 171 -4.03 6.83 25.73
C LYS A 171 -3.98 5.41 25.18
N LEU A 172 -3.06 4.61 25.68
CA LEU A 172 -2.97 3.19 25.42
C LEU A 172 -4.13 2.47 26.12
N ILE A 173 -4.60 1.36 25.57
CA ILE A 173 -5.56 0.51 26.28
C ILE A 173 -4.92 -0.09 27.54
N ASP A 174 -5.77 -0.46 28.50
CA ASP A 174 -5.31 -0.89 29.82
C ASP A 174 -4.84 -2.36 29.86
N ASP A 175 -4.93 -3.10 28.75
CA ASP A 175 -4.54 -4.52 28.66
C ASP A 175 -4.03 -4.87 27.28
N GLU A 176 -2.86 -5.48 27.21
CA GLU A 176 -2.22 -5.91 25.96
C GLU A 176 -2.17 -4.80 24.89
N ALA A 177 -1.64 -3.64 25.24
CA ALA A 177 -1.56 -2.50 24.33
C ALA A 177 -0.43 -2.63 23.30
N CYS A 178 0.71 -3.20 23.65
CA CYS A 178 1.92 -3.18 22.84
C CYS A 178 2.21 -4.55 22.22
N PHE A 179 2.38 -4.56 20.89
CA PHE A 179 2.69 -5.77 20.12
C PHE A 179 3.84 -5.52 19.15
N VAL A 180 4.48 -6.61 18.77
CA VAL A 180 5.48 -6.63 17.69
C VAL A 180 4.95 -7.49 16.56
N GLY A 181 4.86 -6.90 15.38
CA GLY A 181 4.49 -7.59 14.15
C GLY A 181 5.62 -7.49 13.13
N SER A 182 5.32 -7.80 11.89
CA SER A 182 6.23 -7.54 10.77
C SER A 182 5.50 -6.80 9.65
N SER A 183 6.22 -6.03 8.87
CA SER A 183 5.65 -5.33 7.74
C SER A 183 6.46 -5.51 6.46
N VAL A 184 5.77 -5.49 5.33
CA VAL A 184 6.36 -5.41 4.01
C VAL A 184 5.89 -4.12 3.38
N SER A 185 6.81 -3.24 3.05
CA SER A 185 6.52 -2.01 2.32
C SER A 185 7.05 -2.09 0.90
N LEU A 186 6.24 -1.63 -0.03
CA LEU A 186 6.56 -1.50 -1.44
C LEU A 186 6.56 -0.02 -1.79
N ALA A 187 7.67 0.50 -2.31
CA ALA A 187 7.68 1.84 -2.87
C ALA A 187 7.05 1.85 -4.27
N ALA A 188 6.56 3.01 -4.70
CA ALA A 188 6.02 3.17 -6.04
C ALA A 188 7.06 2.80 -7.11
N GLY A 189 6.61 2.07 -8.13
CA GLY A 189 7.49 1.58 -9.19
C GLY A 189 6.73 1.13 -10.42
N VAL A 190 7.46 0.70 -11.44
CA VAL A 190 6.90 0.13 -12.67
C VAL A 190 7.46 -1.26 -12.88
N TYR A 191 6.57 -2.22 -13.06
CA TYR A 191 6.91 -3.61 -13.26
C TYR A 191 6.49 -4.05 -14.67
N PHE A 192 7.29 -4.92 -15.29
CA PHE A 192 6.89 -5.56 -16.53
C PHE A 192 6.21 -6.89 -16.22
N ILE A 193 4.89 -6.97 -16.45
CA ILE A 193 4.07 -8.13 -16.09
C ILE A 193 3.24 -8.53 -17.31
N ARG A 194 3.36 -9.79 -17.71
CA ARG A 194 2.58 -10.40 -18.81
C ARG A 194 2.56 -9.58 -20.10
N GLY A 195 3.70 -8.98 -20.46
CA GLY A 195 3.85 -8.23 -21.70
C GLY A 195 3.46 -6.74 -21.62
N THR A 196 3.09 -6.26 -20.44
CA THR A 196 2.71 -4.85 -20.21
C THR A 196 3.48 -4.22 -19.07
N PHE A 197 3.59 -2.90 -19.08
CA PHE A 197 4.16 -2.12 -17.98
C PHE A 197 3.03 -1.75 -17.02
N VAL A 198 3.17 -2.16 -15.77
CA VAL A 198 2.19 -1.91 -14.71
C VAL A 198 2.80 -0.94 -13.72
N GLU A 199 2.16 0.20 -13.53
CA GLU A 199 2.51 1.14 -12.47
C GLU A 199 1.90 0.65 -11.17
N VAL A 200 2.74 0.54 -10.14
CA VAL A 200 2.34 0.13 -8.80
C VAL A 200 2.55 1.32 -7.87
N ALA A 201 1.52 1.70 -7.15
CA ALA A 201 1.61 2.72 -6.11
C ALA A 201 2.39 2.18 -4.90
N ALA A 202 2.90 3.11 -4.08
CA ALA A 202 3.48 2.72 -2.81
C ALA A 202 2.40 2.13 -1.91
N ASP A 203 2.70 0.99 -1.29
CA ASP A 203 1.79 0.30 -0.38
C ASP A 203 2.56 -0.36 0.76
N LYS A 204 1.89 -0.55 1.89
CA LYS A 204 2.45 -1.20 3.06
C LYS A 204 1.46 -2.23 3.58
N ILE A 205 1.93 -3.44 3.77
CA ILE A 205 1.16 -4.54 4.30
C ILE A 205 1.77 -4.93 5.64
N VAL A 206 0.94 -4.93 6.67
CA VAL A 206 1.31 -5.40 7.99
C VAL A 206 0.90 -6.86 8.09
N LEU A 207 1.89 -7.71 8.34
CA LEU A 207 1.65 -9.11 8.62
C LEU A 207 1.18 -9.24 10.06
N ASN A 208 0.12 -10.01 10.24
CA ASN A 208 -0.64 -10.10 11.49
C ASN A 208 0.26 -10.26 12.73
N PRO A 209 0.21 -9.34 13.69
CA PRO A 209 0.97 -9.46 14.94
C PRO A 209 0.45 -10.55 15.87
N TYR A 210 -0.75 -11.07 15.63
CA TYR A 210 -1.42 -12.05 16.51
C TYR A 210 -1.21 -13.50 16.11
N ASP A 211 -0.56 -13.76 14.96
CA ASP A 211 -0.38 -15.12 14.46
C ASP A 211 1.10 -15.42 14.25
N ASN A 212 1.67 -16.21 15.14
CA ASN A 212 3.08 -16.60 15.09
C ASN A 212 3.40 -17.57 13.93
N ASP A 213 2.37 -18.04 13.21
CA ASP A 213 2.54 -18.95 12.09
C ASP A 213 1.50 -18.65 10.99
N PRO A 214 1.68 -17.55 10.23
CA PRO A 214 0.78 -17.21 9.14
C PRO A 214 0.83 -18.29 8.07
N SER A 215 -0.20 -19.11 8.00
CA SER A 215 -0.27 -20.24 7.08
C SER A 215 -0.28 -19.85 5.59
N TYR A 216 -0.72 -18.63 5.24
CA TYR A 216 -0.66 -18.08 3.88
C TYR A 216 -0.85 -16.57 3.84
N SER A 217 0.07 -15.84 3.19
CA SER A 217 -0.15 -14.45 2.76
C SER A 217 0.09 -14.37 1.26
N CYS A 218 -0.98 -14.33 0.47
CA CYS A 218 -0.90 -14.15 -0.98
C CYS A 218 -1.06 -12.66 -1.30
N LEU A 219 0.03 -11.90 -1.29
CA LEU A 219 0.05 -10.45 -1.34
C LEU A 219 0.03 -9.84 -2.76
N LEU A 220 0.15 -10.65 -3.81
CA LEU A 220 0.29 -10.18 -5.19
C LEU A 220 -0.89 -10.51 -6.11
N TYR A 221 -2.00 -11.02 -5.57
CA TYR A 221 -3.11 -11.52 -6.40
C TYR A 221 -4.41 -10.73 -6.27
N THR A 222 -4.44 -9.64 -5.53
CA THR A 222 -5.68 -8.88 -5.29
C THR A 222 -5.93 -7.71 -6.22
N SER A 223 -5.09 -7.46 -7.21
CA SER A 223 -5.45 -6.54 -8.29
C SER A 223 -6.04 -7.30 -9.47
N ASP A 224 -7.21 -7.85 -9.27
CA ASP A 224 -8.03 -8.35 -10.38
C ASP A 224 -8.79 -7.17 -11.02
N ALA A 225 -8.02 -6.19 -11.49
CA ALA A 225 -8.53 -5.07 -12.29
C ALA A 225 -8.66 -5.46 -13.78
N ALA A 226 -8.75 -6.76 -14.07
CA ALA A 226 -8.81 -7.27 -15.45
C ALA A 226 -10.06 -8.08 -15.77
N ASP A 227 -11.06 -8.11 -14.87
CA ASP A 227 -12.32 -8.86 -15.08
C ASP A 227 -13.56 -7.94 -15.13
N GLU A 228 -13.45 -6.73 -15.72
CA GLU A 228 -14.62 -5.98 -16.22
C GLU A 228 -14.50 -5.68 -17.72
#